data_cc08f9d7f8311a5b41f7ee1aabe3d87a
#
_entry.id   cc08f9d7f8311a5b41f7ee1aabe3d87a
#
_cell.length_a   1.000
_cell.length_b   1.000
_cell.length_c   1.000
_cell.angle_alpha   90.00
_cell.angle_beta   90.00
_cell.angle_gamma   90.00
#
_symmetry.space_group_name_H-M   'P 1'
#
loop_
_entity.id
_entity.type
_entity.pdbx_description
1 polymer ?
#
loop_
_entity_poly.entity_id
_entity_poly.type
_entity_poly.pdbx_seq_one_letter_code
_entity_poly.pdbx_strand_id
1 'polypeptide(L)'
;MWIADRRESRRTEESAALGQVTLGGDPAGVFAGGERRWLPVYSPGGYRWRPQAGEKVLVVQAGQEHEAPCVVGARQSEGELEPGEVRLTGGTGGVRLYSGGVELTGGVKVNGQSLNSLIDAAVAQALAAGGGNDGT
;
A
#
# COMPACT_ATOMS: atom_id res chain seq x y z
N MET A 1 22.39 34.38 24.47
CA MET A 1 21.73 34.72 23.21
C MET A 1 22.06 33.68 22.12
N TRP A 2 23.31 33.49 21.78
CA TRP A 2 23.76 32.51 20.81
C TRP A 2 23.56 31.05 21.25
N ILE A 3 23.48 30.75 22.55
CA ILE A 3 23.18 29.44 23.09
C ILE A 3 21.72 29.04 22.83
N ALA A 4 20.81 30.02 22.86
CA ALA A 4 19.40 29.80 22.54
C ALA A 4 19.21 29.47 21.04
N ASP A 5 19.95 30.16 20.17
CA ASP A 5 19.92 29.90 18.72
C ASP A 5 20.43 28.48 18.39
N ARG A 6 21.42 27.99 19.09
CA ARG A 6 21.90 26.61 18.94
C ARG A 6 20.89 25.59 19.42
N ARG A 7 20.11 25.91 20.43
CA ARG A 7 19.04 25.02 20.90
C ARG A 7 17.86 24.99 19.94
N GLU A 8 17.54 26.10 19.33
CA GLU A 8 16.50 26.16 18.29
C GLU A 8 16.93 25.45 17.03
N SER A 9 18.16 25.58 16.58
CA SER A 9 18.66 24.84 15.42
C SER A 9 18.75 23.33 15.68
N ARG A 10 18.90 22.87 16.92
CA ARG A 10 18.79 21.45 17.28
C ARG A 10 17.35 20.97 17.36
N ARG A 11 16.39 21.85 17.64
CA ARG A 11 14.96 21.52 17.62
C ARG A 11 14.38 21.41 16.21
N THR A 12 15.05 22.00 15.23
CA THR A 12 14.72 21.86 13.81
C THR A 12 15.37 20.65 13.17
N GLU A 13 16.04 19.78 13.94
CA GLU A 13 16.37 18.45 13.45
C GLU A 13 15.10 17.78 12.99
N GLU A 14 15.12 17.38 11.74
CA GLU A 14 13.96 16.94 10.99
C GLU A 14 13.19 15.85 11.73
N SER A 15 11.95 16.16 12.11
CA SER A 15 11.01 15.17 12.64
C SER A 15 10.53 14.21 11.56
N ALA A 16 10.74 14.56 10.29
CA ALA A 16 10.41 13.73 9.13
C ALA A 16 11.51 13.89 8.06
N ALA A 17 11.75 12.85 7.31
CA ALA A 17 12.73 12.83 6.25
C ALA A 17 12.23 11.99 5.06
N LEU A 18 12.70 12.35 3.87
CA LEU A 18 12.51 11.52 2.69
C LEU A 18 13.65 10.52 2.59
N GLY A 19 13.34 9.29 2.31
CA GLY A 19 14.33 8.23 2.16
C GLY A 19 14.03 7.34 0.98
N GLN A 20 14.97 6.47 0.68
CA GLN A 20 14.80 5.44 -0.33
C GLN A 20 15.01 4.07 0.30
N VAL A 21 14.10 3.15 0.03
CA VAL A 21 14.17 1.79 0.57
C VAL A 21 15.37 1.06 -0.06
N THR A 22 16.25 0.57 0.80
CA THR A 22 17.41 -0.23 0.42
C THR A 22 17.20 -1.71 0.68
N LEU A 23 16.44 -2.02 1.73
CA LEU A 23 16.03 -3.38 2.06
C LEU A 23 14.53 -3.41 2.26
N GLY A 24 13.83 -4.09 1.37
CA GLY A 24 12.37 -4.21 1.42
C GLY A 24 11.87 -5.07 2.57
N GLY A 25 10.63 -4.86 2.95
CA GLY A 25 9.97 -5.62 4.01
C GLY A 25 9.53 -4.77 5.18
N ASP A 26 9.18 -5.45 6.26
CA ASP A 26 8.84 -4.85 7.54
C ASP A 26 9.47 -5.71 8.65
N PRO A 27 10.51 -5.27 9.34
CA PRO A 27 11.13 -3.93 9.26
C PRO A 27 11.89 -3.69 7.95
N ALA A 28 11.97 -2.43 7.55
CA ALA A 28 12.62 -2.01 6.31
C ALA A 28 14.01 -1.41 6.56
N GLY A 29 14.88 -1.46 5.54
CA GLY A 29 16.09 -0.66 5.48
C GLY A 29 15.86 0.56 4.58
N VAL A 30 16.31 1.73 5.00
CA VAL A 30 16.08 2.98 4.28
C VAL A 30 17.33 3.84 4.33
N PHE A 31 17.70 4.41 3.18
CA PHE A 31 18.71 5.44 3.10
C PHE A 31 18.04 6.81 3.20
N ALA A 32 18.27 7.52 4.30
CA ALA A 32 17.75 8.86 4.55
C ALA A 32 18.86 9.69 5.22
N GLY A 33 19.77 10.23 4.40
CA GLY A 33 20.99 10.88 4.88
C GLY A 33 22.03 9.92 5.45
N GLY A 34 21.78 8.64 5.43
CA GLY A 34 22.60 7.55 5.89
C GLY A 34 21.77 6.27 5.89
N GLU A 35 22.42 5.12 5.89
CA GLU A 35 21.73 3.83 5.93
C GLU A 35 21.14 3.61 7.33
N ARG A 36 19.85 3.35 7.37
CA ARG A 36 19.13 3.00 8.60
C ARG A 36 18.44 1.66 8.40
N ARG A 37 18.49 0.80 9.41
CA ARG A 37 17.90 -0.53 9.36
C ARG A 37 16.89 -0.73 10.47
N TRP A 38 16.06 -1.74 10.30
CA TRP A 38 15.07 -2.16 11.28
C TRP A 38 13.99 -1.11 11.54
N LEU A 39 13.61 -0.37 10.50
CA LEU A 39 12.55 0.62 10.60
C LEU A 39 11.20 -0.10 10.49
N PRO A 40 10.34 -0.04 11.53
CA PRO A 40 8.99 -0.58 11.40
C PRO A 40 8.17 0.22 10.40
N VAL A 41 7.24 -0.44 9.74
CA VAL A 41 6.36 0.15 8.75
C VAL A 41 4.99 0.37 9.36
N TYR A 42 4.51 1.60 9.32
CA TYR A 42 3.17 1.97 9.76
C TYR A 42 2.29 2.27 8.57
N SER A 43 1.03 1.88 8.65
CA SER A 43 0.02 2.14 7.63
C SER A 43 -1.33 2.37 8.30
N PRO A 44 -2.34 2.89 7.59
CA PRO A 44 -3.68 3.00 8.15
C PRO A 44 -4.19 1.66 8.65
N GLY A 45 -5.02 1.67 9.70
CA GLY A 45 -5.58 0.45 10.25
C GLY A 45 -6.29 -0.39 9.19
N GLY A 46 -6.00 -1.67 9.16
CA GLY A 46 -6.53 -2.59 8.16
C GLY A 46 -5.71 -2.71 6.88
N TYR A 47 -4.77 -1.80 6.64
CA TYR A 47 -3.87 -1.88 5.49
C TYR A 47 -2.56 -2.54 5.91
N ARG A 48 -2.07 -3.46 5.08
CA ARG A 48 -0.75 -4.08 5.25
C ARG A 48 0.02 -3.94 3.96
N TRP A 49 1.22 -3.42 4.07
CA TRP A 49 2.07 -3.11 2.94
C TRP A 49 3.53 -3.38 3.32
N ARG A 50 4.27 -3.88 2.37
CA ARG A 50 5.71 -4.10 2.49
C ARG A 50 6.41 -3.22 1.46
N PRO A 51 7.25 -2.25 1.89
CA PRO A 51 8.04 -1.47 0.95
C PRO A 51 8.96 -2.35 0.11
N GLN A 52 9.11 -1.97 -1.15
CA GLN A 52 10.08 -2.59 -2.05
C GLN A 52 11.34 -1.74 -2.12
N ALA A 53 12.49 -2.39 -2.35
CA ALA A 53 13.74 -1.68 -2.60
C ALA A 53 13.58 -0.72 -3.79
N GLY A 54 14.10 0.49 -3.64
CA GLY A 54 13.97 1.55 -4.64
C GLY A 54 12.80 2.49 -4.43
N GLU A 55 11.78 2.13 -3.64
CA GLU A 55 10.69 3.04 -3.33
C GLU A 55 11.15 4.24 -2.51
N LYS A 56 10.61 5.40 -2.83
CA LYS A 56 10.79 6.61 -2.01
C LYS A 56 9.74 6.62 -0.91
N VAL A 57 10.18 6.80 0.32
CA VAL A 57 9.33 6.71 1.51
C VAL A 57 9.50 7.92 2.39
N LEU A 58 8.46 8.17 3.19
CA LEU A 58 8.50 9.15 4.27
C LEU A 58 8.88 8.43 5.55
N VAL A 59 9.92 8.93 6.21
CA VAL A 59 10.40 8.43 7.50
C VAL A 59 10.06 9.48 8.56
N VAL A 60 9.43 9.05 9.62
CA VAL A 60 9.05 9.92 10.74
C VAL A 60 9.78 9.45 11.98
N GLN A 61 10.30 10.38 12.75
CA GLN A 61 10.91 10.11 14.03
C GLN A 61 9.82 10.02 15.09
N ALA A 62 9.61 8.84 15.62
CA ALA A 62 8.64 8.56 16.68
C ALA A 62 9.35 8.47 18.03
N GLY A 63 8.57 8.47 19.11
CA GLY A 63 9.08 8.42 20.48
C GLY A 63 9.36 9.80 21.06
N GLN A 64 9.59 9.83 22.36
CA GLN A 64 9.74 11.10 23.11
C GLN A 64 11.03 11.85 22.76
N GLU A 65 12.08 11.17 22.37
CA GLU A 65 13.37 11.75 22.02
C GLU A 65 13.74 11.58 20.55
N HIS A 66 12.75 11.29 19.69
CA HIS A 66 12.96 11.05 18.27
C HIS A 66 13.91 9.87 17.99
N GLU A 67 13.92 8.89 18.87
CA GLU A 67 14.85 7.75 18.79
C GLU A 67 14.32 6.57 17.94
N ALA A 68 13.07 6.61 17.55
CA ALA A 68 12.43 5.51 16.84
C ALA A 68 11.96 5.94 15.45
N PRO A 69 12.84 5.94 14.43
CA PRO A 69 12.41 6.21 13.07
C PRO A 69 11.49 5.10 12.55
N CYS A 70 10.47 5.47 11.81
CA CYS A 70 9.55 4.52 11.19
C CYS A 70 9.14 4.99 9.80
N VAL A 71 8.80 4.05 8.95
CA VAL A 71 8.28 4.31 7.61
C VAL A 71 6.77 4.45 7.69
N VAL A 72 6.22 5.56 7.17
CA VAL A 72 4.77 5.84 7.25
C VAL A 72 4.08 5.93 5.90
N GLY A 73 4.77 5.76 4.80
CA GLY A 73 4.17 5.74 3.48
C GLY A 73 5.19 5.88 2.36
N ALA A 74 4.77 5.57 1.16
CA ALA A 74 5.56 5.70 -0.05
C ALA A 74 5.09 6.89 -0.88
N ARG A 75 6.00 7.47 -1.67
CA ARG A 75 5.66 8.49 -2.65
C ARG A 75 4.75 7.88 -3.70
N GLN A 76 3.61 8.49 -3.94
CA GLN A 76 2.73 8.08 -5.04
C GLN A 76 3.42 8.33 -6.37
N SER A 77 3.19 7.45 -7.33
CA SER A 77 3.60 7.67 -8.72
C SER A 77 2.81 8.82 -9.32
N GLU A 78 3.46 9.61 -10.18
CA GLU A 78 2.83 10.74 -10.83
C GLU A 78 1.89 10.28 -11.95
N GLY A 79 0.79 11.00 -12.15
CA GLY A 79 -0.09 10.90 -13.29
C GLY A 79 -1.18 9.85 -13.20
N GLU A 80 -2.07 9.84 -14.16
CA GLU A 80 -3.13 8.88 -14.47
C GLU A 80 -4.34 8.80 -13.52
N LEU A 81 -4.31 9.41 -12.34
CA LEU A 81 -5.49 9.48 -11.49
C LEU A 81 -6.15 10.86 -11.58
N GLU A 82 -7.45 10.86 -11.81
CA GLU A 82 -8.25 12.07 -11.70
C GLU A 82 -8.51 12.42 -10.24
N PRO A 83 -8.69 13.68 -9.89
CA PRO A 83 -9.06 14.05 -8.53
C PRO A 83 -10.31 13.30 -8.07
N GLY A 84 -10.24 12.72 -6.88
CA GLY A 84 -11.30 11.90 -6.31
C GLY A 84 -11.24 10.42 -6.62
N GLU A 85 -10.40 10.00 -7.54
CA GLU A 85 -10.15 8.58 -7.77
C GLU A 85 -9.29 7.96 -6.65
N VAL A 86 -9.54 6.69 -6.39
CA VAL A 86 -8.73 5.88 -5.45
C VAL A 86 -8.27 4.62 -6.17
N ARG A 87 -7.01 4.29 -6.04
CA ARG A 87 -6.44 3.07 -6.59
C ARG A 87 -5.59 2.37 -5.53
N LEU A 88 -5.86 1.09 -5.33
CA LEU A 88 -5.04 0.18 -4.52
C LEU A 88 -4.39 -0.82 -5.45
N THR A 89 -3.08 -0.93 -5.39
CA THR A 89 -2.32 -1.85 -6.24
C THR A 89 -1.35 -2.67 -5.42
N GLY A 90 -1.17 -3.91 -5.82
CA GLY A 90 -0.18 -4.80 -5.25
C GLY A 90 0.08 -5.96 -6.19
N GLY A 91 1.34 -6.27 -6.50
CA GLY A 91 1.66 -7.27 -7.50
C GLY A 91 0.99 -6.95 -8.84
N THR A 92 0.21 -7.89 -9.37
CA THR A 92 -0.58 -7.71 -10.60
C THR A 92 -2.04 -7.35 -10.34
N GLY A 93 -2.46 -7.28 -9.08
CA GLY A 93 -3.82 -6.99 -8.68
C GLY A 93 -4.06 -5.52 -8.41
N GLY A 94 -5.30 -5.09 -8.58
CA GLY A 94 -5.68 -3.72 -8.29
C GLY A 94 -7.16 -3.54 -8.07
N VAL A 95 -7.49 -2.50 -7.32
CA VAL A 95 -8.86 -2.01 -7.14
C VAL A 95 -8.85 -0.54 -7.47
N ARG A 96 -9.74 -0.11 -8.35
CA ARG A 96 -9.90 1.29 -8.74
C ARG A 96 -11.32 1.73 -8.44
N LEU A 97 -11.43 2.86 -7.74
CA LEU A 97 -12.70 3.55 -7.50
C LEU A 97 -12.66 4.85 -8.30
N TYR A 98 -13.63 5.05 -9.18
CA TYR A 98 -13.65 6.19 -10.07
C TYR A 98 -15.10 6.55 -10.45
N SER A 99 -15.30 7.52 -11.30
CA SER A 99 -16.64 7.98 -11.70
C SER A 99 -17.49 6.90 -12.36
N GLY A 100 -16.87 5.90 -12.99
CA GLY A 100 -17.56 4.75 -13.59
C GLY A 100 -17.92 3.65 -12.61
N GLY A 101 -17.44 3.70 -11.36
CA GLY A 101 -17.72 2.70 -10.34
C GLY A 101 -16.46 2.05 -9.77
N VAL A 102 -16.46 0.73 -9.70
CA VAL A 102 -15.37 -0.08 -9.15
C VAL A 102 -14.83 -1.01 -10.24
N GLU A 103 -13.52 -0.98 -10.44
CA GLU A 103 -12.83 -1.87 -11.36
C GLU A 103 -11.84 -2.75 -10.58
N LEU A 104 -11.89 -4.05 -10.83
CA LEU A 104 -10.94 -5.02 -10.29
C LEU A 104 -10.02 -5.49 -11.41
N THR A 105 -8.72 -5.49 -11.15
CA THR A 105 -7.70 -5.91 -12.11
C THR A 105 -6.92 -7.09 -11.55
N GLY A 106 -6.60 -8.05 -12.40
CA GLY A 106 -5.88 -9.26 -12.02
C GLY A 106 -6.81 -10.43 -11.73
N GLY A 107 -6.25 -11.51 -11.21
CA GLY A 107 -7.04 -12.68 -10.83
C GLY A 107 -7.87 -12.39 -9.59
N VAL A 108 -9.18 -12.58 -9.68
CA VAL A 108 -10.12 -12.33 -8.59
C VAL A 108 -10.53 -13.63 -7.95
N LYS A 109 -10.44 -13.68 -6.62
CA LYS A 109 -10.96 -14.81 -5.82
C LYS A 109 -12.00 -14.28 -4.83
N VAL A 110 -13.05 -15.05 -4.67
CA VAL A 110 -14.11 -14.80 -3.68
C VAL A 110 -14.12 -15.99 -2.72
N ASN A 111 -13.85 -15.74 -1.45
CA ASN A 111 -13.72 -16.78 -0.44
C ASN A 111 -12.79 -17.93 -0.85
N GLY A 112 -11.64 -17.57 -1.44
CA GLY A 112 -10.63 -18.53 -1.85
C GLY A 112 -10.86 -19.22 -3.19
N GLN A 113 -12.02 -19.03 -3.83
CA GLN A 113 -12.33 -19.59 -5.15
C GLN A 113 -12.16 -18.52 -6.23
N SER A 114 -11.62 -18.92 -7.38
CA SER A 114 -11.52 -18.00 -8.50
C SER A 114 -12.90 -17.57 -9.01
N LEU A 115 -13.03 -16.31 -9.40
CA LEU A 115 -14.28 -15.81 -9.97
C LEU A 115 -14.69 -16.59 -11.21
N ASN A 116 -13.73 -16.97 -12.06
CA ASN A 116 -14.00 -17.78 -13.25
C ASN A 116 -14.61 -19.14 -12.90
N SER A 117 -14.08 -19.80 -11.85
CA SER A 117 -14.65 -21.07 -11.37
C SER A 117 -16.07 -20.91 -10.84
N LEU A 118 -16.35 -19.81 -10.14
CA LEU A 118 -17.70 -19.51 -9.65
C LEU A 118 -18.68 -19.26 -10.81
N ILE A 119 -18.24 -18.54 -11.83
CA ILE A 119 -19.05 -18.28 -13.03
C ILE A 119 -19.30 -19.58 -13.77
N ASP A 120 -18.30 -20.42 -13.99
CA ASP A 120 -18.42 -21.69 -14.66
C ASP A 120 -19.37 -22.63 -13.91
N ALA A 121 -19.30 -22.70 -12.60
CA ALA A 121 -20.21 -23.46 -11.77
C ALA A 121 -21.66 -22.97 -11.88
N ALA A 122 -21.86 -21.64 -11.86
CA ALA A 122 -23.18 -21.04 -12.02
C ALA A 122 -23.78 -21.34 -13.41
N VAL A 123 -22.96 -21.22 -14.46
CA VAL A 123 -23.37 -21.54 -15.83
C VAL A 123 -23.73 -23.02 -15.95
N ALA A 124 -22.90 -23.93 -15.43
CA ALA A 124 -23.18 -25.37 -15.45
C ALA A 124 -24.46 -25.70 -14.70
N GLN A 125 -24.70 -25.09 -13.56
CA GLN A 125 -25.92 -25.27 -12.79
C GLN A 125 -27.14 -24.73 -13.51
N ALA A 126 -27.08 -23.60 -14.18
CA ALA A 126 -28.15 -23.02 -14.98
C ALA A 126 -28.47 -23.89 -16.20
N LEU A 127 -27.45 -24.42 -16.88
CA LEU A 127 -27.63 -25.35 -18.01
C LEU A 127 -28.27 -26.65 -17.57
N ALA A 128 -27.86 -27.21 -16.43
CA ALA A 128 -28.47 -28.42 -15.88
C ALA A 128 -29.94 -28.19 -15.50
N ALA A 129 -30.29 -27.07 -14.92
CA ALA A 129 -31.67 -26.69 -14.60
C ALA A 129 -32.51 -26.44 -15.86
N GLY A 130 -31.93 -25.79 -16.90
CA GLY A 130 -32.58 -25.56 -18.19
C GLY A 130 -32.79 -26.84 -18.98
N GLY A 131 -31.85 -27.80 -18.94
CA GLY A 131 -31.96 -29.10 -19.59
C GLY A 131 -33.04 -30.00 -19.01
N GLY A 132 -33.44 -29.79 -17.77
CA GLY A 132 -34.54 -30.53 -17.16
C GLY A 132 -35.93 -30.14 -17.64
N ASN A 133 -36.07 -29.02 -18.32
CA ASN A 133 -37.35 -28.54 -18.85
C ASN A 133 -37.60 -28.90 -20.32
N ASP A 134 -36.64 -29.42 -21.04
CA ASP A 134 -36.77 -29.82 -22.43
C ASP A 134 -37.29 -31.27 -22.63
N GLY A 135 -37.70 -31.89 -21.56
CA GLY A 135 -38.22 -33.29 -21.58
C GLY A 135 -39.72 -33.41 -21.82
N THR A 136 -40.36 -32.36 -22.29
CA THR A 136 -41.77 -32.42 -22.66
C THR A 136 -41.93 -32.54 -24.17
#